data_d3e000986d92fe6f9b18e439391ef1a7
#
_entry.id   d3e000986d92fe6f9b18e439391ef1a7
#
_cell.length_a   1.000
_cell.length_b   1.000
_cell.length_c   1.000
_cell.angle_alpha   90.00
_cell.angle_beta   90.00
_cell.angle_gamma   90.00
#
_symmetry.space_group_name_H-M   'P 1'
#
loop_
_entity.id
_entity.type
_entity.pdbx_description
1 polymer ?
#
loop_
_entity_poly.entity_id
_entity_poly.type
_entity_poly.pdbx_seq_one_letter_code
_entity_poly.pdbx_strand_id
1 'polypeptide(L)'
;IYCIVDVCLCEYTSHGHCGVVKDGKILNDETLPLLSAMSVTLAEAGADMIAPSDMMDGRVAAIREALDENGFTDIPIMAYSAKFASAYYGPFRDAAHSAPGFGDRKSYQMDFANGQEALREIYSDIQEGADVVMVKPGLAYLDVLKEAAMTVSLPLAVYNVSGEYSMVKAAA
;
A
#
# COMPACT_ATOMS: atom_id res chain seq x y z
N ILE A 1 -19.59 -8.68 8.71
CA ILE A 1 -18.17 -8.89 8.31
C ILE A 1 -17.60 -7.51 8.06
N TYR A 2 -16.45 -7.20 8.64
CA TYR A 2 -15.73 -5.94 8.40
C TYR A 2 -14.92 -6.07 7.10
N CYS A 3 -15.19 -5.20 6.14
CA CYS A 3 -14.62 -5.26 4.80
C CYS A 3 -13.52 -4.21 4.64
N ILE A 4 -12.26 -4.67 4.59
CA ILE A 4 -11.10 -3.81 4.30
C ILE A 4 -10.76 -3.98 2.83
N VAL A 5 -10.79 -2.90 2.05
CA VAL A 5 -10.61 -2.97 0.60
C VAL A 5 -9.28 -2.35 0.18
N ASP A 6 -8.49 -3.15 -0.55
CA ASP A 6 -7.23 -2.69 -1.16
C ASP A 6 -7.53 -1.66 -2.27
N VAL A 7 -6.75 -0.59 -2.31
CA VAL A 7 -6.84 0.44 -3.35
C VAL A 7 -5.53 0.49 -4.11
N CYS A 8 -5.58 0.06 -5.36
CA CYS A 8 -4.45 0.11 -6.28
C CYS A 8 -4.93 0.05 -7.72
N LEU A 9 -4.27 0.74 -8.63
CA LEU A 9 -4.62 0.72 -10.06
C LEU A 9 -4.07 -0.50 -10.82
N CYS A 10 -3.16 -1.29 -10.22
CA CYS A 10 -2.44 -2.35 -10.94
C CYS A 10 -3.34 -3.46 -11.52
N GLU A 11 -4.51 -3.70 -10.94
CA GLU A 11 -5.50 -4.66 -11.44
C GLU A 11 -6.30 -4.14 -12.66
N TYR A 12 -6.29 -2.82 -12.87
CA TYR A 12 -7.10 -2.15 -13.89
C TYR A 12 -6.27 -1.53 -15.01
N THR A 13 -4.94 -1.59 -14.91
CA THR A 13 -4.02 -1.06 -15.93
C THR A 13 -3.52 -2.19 -16.84
N SER A 14 -3.43 -1.94 -18.14
CA SER A 14 -2.90 -2.90 -19.12
C SER A 14 -1.42 -3.24 -18.89
N HIS A 15 -0.68 -2.39 -18.19
CA HIS A 15 0.74 -2.53 -17.90
C HIS A 15 1.04 -3.07 -16.49
N GLY A 16 0.04 -3.26 -15.62
CA GLY A 16 0.20 -3.81 -14.28
C GLY A 16 0.96 -2.95 -13.27
N HIS A 17 1.27 -1.69 -13.58
CA HIS A 17 1.83 -0.74 -12.62
C HIS A 17 0.73 -0.10 -11.77
N CYS A 18 1.11 0.34 -10.56
CA CYS A 18 0.20 0.89 -9.55
C CYS A 18 -0.21 2.35 -9.81
N GLY A 19 0.35 3.00 -10.83
CA GLY A 19 0.07 4.39 -11.18
C GLY A 19 -0.04 4.61 -12.67
N VAL A 20 -0.42 5.83 -13.05
CA VAL A 20 -0.46 6.29 -14.44
C VAL A 20 0.94 6.23 -15.04
N VAL A 21 1.02 5.73 -16.28
CA VAL A 21 2.30 5.63 -17.02
C VAL A 21 2.27 6.55 -18.22
N LYS A 22 3.32 7.36 -18.36
CA LYS A 22 3.58 8.15 -19.54
C LYS A 22 5.07 8.10 -19.89
N ASP A 23 5.39 7.81 -21.13
CA ASP A 23 6.77 7.71 -21.63
C ASP A 23 7.65 6.77 -20.78
N GLY A 24 7.09 5.64 -20.29
CA GLY A 24 7.75 4.67 -19.46
C GLY A 24 8.00 5.11 -18.00
N LYS A 25 7.41 6.21 -17.56
CA LYS A 25 7.51 6.73 -16.18
C LYS A 25 6.18 6.67 -15.47
N ILE A 26 6.22 6.37 -14.19
CA ILE A 26 5.07 6.49 -13.30
C ILE A 26 4.88 7.96 -12.95
N LEU A 27 3.66 8.46 -13.11
CA LEU A 27 3.27 9.85 -12.81
C LEU A 27 2.51 9.88 -11.49
N ASN A 28 3.20 10.29 -10.43
CA ASN A 28 2.64 10.33 -9.08
C ASN A 28 1.38 11.18 -9.02
N ASP A 29 1.50 12.46 -9.35
CA ASP A 29 0.43 13.44 -9.14
C ASP A 29 -0.81 13.16 -10.01
N GLU A 30 -0.62 12.64 -11.22
CA GLU A 30 -1.74 12.24 -12.09
C GLU A 30 -2.44 10.95 -11.58
N THR A 31 -1.77 10.19 -10.72
CA THR A 31 -2.33 8.96 -10.11
C THR A 31 -3.25 9.29 -8.93
N LEU A 32 -2.93 10.31 -8.14
CA LEU A 32 -3.67 10.64 -6.91
C LEU A 32 -5.17 10.82 -7.12
N PRO A 33 -5.65 11.58 -8.12
CA PRO A 33 -7.09 11.74 -8.35
C PRO A 33 -7.81 10.42 -8.66
N LEU A 34 -7.13 9.48 -9.32
CA LEU A 34 -7.71 8.18 -9.65
C LEU A 34 -7.85 7.29 -8.41
N LEU A 35 -6.86 7.30 -7.52
CA LEU A 35 -6.91 6.59 -6.25
C LEU A 35 -8.00 7.17 -5.35
N SER A 36 -8.14 8.50 -5.31
CA SER A 36 -9.21 9.19 -4.59
C SER A 36 -10.59 8.79 -5.10
N ALA A 37 -10.81 8.84 -6.42
CA ALA A 37 -12.09 8.46 -7.03
C ALA A 37 -12.43 6.98 -6.78
N MET A 38 -11.44 6.08 -6.88
CA MET A 38 -11.60 4.66 -6.55
C MET A 38 -12.00 4.48 -5.09
N SER A 39 -11.35 5.18 -4.16
CA SER A 39 -11.62 5.08 -2.73
C SER A 39 -13.05 5.52 -2.38
N VAL A 40 -13.53 6.61 -2.98
CA VAL A 40 -14.92 7.07 -2.84
C VAL A 40 -15.91 6.02 -3.38
N THR A 41 -15.63 5.48 -4.58
CA THR A 41 -16.48 4.43 -5.17
C THR A 41 -16.57 3.18 -4.29
N LEU A 42 -15.46 2.77 -3.68
CA LEU A 42 -15.43 1.62 -2.77
C LEU A 42 -16.18 1.92 -1.46
N ALA A 43 -16.07 3.14 -0.94
CA ALA A 43 -16.84 3.59 0.22
C ALA A 43 -18.34 3.59 -0.07
N GLU A 44 -18.77 4.10 -1.24
CA GLU A 44 -20.17 4.03 -1.70
C GLU A 44 -20.67 2.59 -1.84
N ALA A 45 -19.80 1.67 -2.23
CA ALA A 45 -20.13 0.24 -2.32
C ALA A 45 -20.18 -0.48 -0.97
N GLY A 46 -19.86 0.20 0.15
CA GLY A 46 -19.96 -0.32 1.50
C GLY A 46 -18.66 -0.87 2.09
N ALA A 47 -17.51 -0.40 1.65
CA ALA A 47 -16.25 -0.68 2.32
C ALA A 47 -16.25 -0.09 3.74
N ASP A 48 -15.80 -0.86 4.73
CA ASP A 48 -15.68 -0.40 6.11
C ASP A 48 -14.31 0.27 6.38
N MET A 49 -13.31 0.02 5.53
CA MET A 49 -11.96 0.60 5.61
C MET A 49 -11.30 0.60 4.23
N ILE A 50 -10.58 1.66 3.90
CA ILE A 50 -9.81 1.81 2.67
C ILE A 50 -8.33 1.54 2.95
N ALA A 51 -7.69 0.74 2.10
CA ALA A 51 -6.30 0.32 2.30
C ALA A 51 -5.42 0.58 1.06
N PRO A 52 -4.90 1.81 0.85
CA PRO A 52 -4.08 2.15 -0.30
C PRO A 52 -2.74 1.42 -0.28
N SER A 53 -2.48 0.66 -1.33
CA SER A 53 -1.27 -0.18 -1.48
C SER A 53 -0.36 0.21 -2.65
N ASP A 54 -0.65 1.30 -3.31
CA ASP A 54 -0.01 1.78 -4.53
C ASP A 54 1.40 2.38 -4.31
N MET A 55 1.68 2.97 -3.16
CA MET A 55 2.93 3.66 -2.78
C MET A 55 3.16 5.01 -3.50
N MET A 56 2.12 5.69 -3.97
CA MET A 56 2.25 7.07 -4.44
C MET A 56 2.41 8.03 -3.27
N ASP A 57 3.25 9.03 -3.42
CA ASP A 57 3.46 10.05 -2.40
C ASP A 57 2.24 10.98 -2.29
N GLY A 58 1.81 11.31 -1.06
CA GLY A 58 0.64 12.14 -0.79
C GLY A 58 -0.71 11.45 -1.00
N ARG A 59 -0.75 10.15 -1.27
CA ARG A 59 -2.00 9.44 -1.56
C ARG A 59 -2.96 9.36 -0.38
N VAL A 60 -2.44 9.26 0.83
CA VAL A 60 -3.28 9.16 2.04
C VAL A 60 -4.03 10.46 2.25
N ALA A 61 -3.35 11.61 2.13
CA ALA A 61 -3.97 12.92 2.22
C ALA A 61 -5.04 13.12 1.13
N ALA A 62 -4.72 12.78 -0.13
CA ALA A 62 -5.66 12.93 -1.24
C ALA A 62 -6.90 12.04 -1.08
N ILE A 63 -6.75 10.80 -0.59
CA ILE A 63 -7.86 9.89 -0.31
C ILE A 63 -8.69 10.40 0.87
N ARG A 64 -8.06 10.86 1.95
CA ARG A 64 -8.77 11.38 3.13
C ARG A 64 -9.62 12.61 2.76
N GLU A 65 -9.03 13.55 2.04
CA GLU A 65 -9.76 14.73 1.55
C GLU A 65 -10.98 14.33 0.71
N ALA A 66 -10.79 13.43 -0.26
CA ALA A 66 -11.87 12.98 -1.13
C ALA A 66 -12.98 12.23 -0.38
N LEU A 67 -12.63 11.38 0.58
CA LEU A 67 -13.63 10.70 1.43
C LEU A 67 -14.42 11.71 2.26
N ASP A 68 -13.76 12.68 2.88
CA ASP A 68 -14.40 13.71 3.71
C ASP A 68 -15.35 14.60 2.90
N GLU A 69 -14.93 15.04 1.70
CA GLU A 69 -15.74 15.83 0.80
C GLU A 69 -17.01 15.10 0.33
N ASN A 70 -16.96 13.77 0.26
CA ASN A 70 -18.09 12.93 -0.12
C ASN A 70 -18.91 12.39 1.07
N GLY A 71 -18.63 12.85 2.30
CA GLY A 71 -19.38 12.50 3.51
C GLY A 71 -18.97 11.18 4.18
N PHE A 72 -17.83 10.60 3.80
CA PHE A 72 -17.27 9.37 4.35
C PHE A 72 -16.22 9.63 5.44
N THR A 73 -16.48 10.58 6.34
CA THR A 73 -15.54 11.02 7.39
C THR A 73 -15.20 9.93 8.40
N ASP A 74 -16.07 8.92 8.55
CA ASP A 74 -15.91 7.82 9.52
C ASP A 74 -15.20 6.58 8.93
N ILE A 75 -14.91 6.57 7.63
CA ILE A 75 -14.19 5.45 7.00
C ILE A 75 -12.69 5.60 7.27
N PRO A 76 -12.08 4.67 8.02
CA PRO A 76 -10.66 4.73 8.32
C PRO A 76 -9.79 4.32 7.12
N ILE A 77 -8.54 4.80 7.14
CA ILE A 77 -7.53 4.47 6.14
C ILE A 77 -6.42 3.63 6.77
N MET A 78 -6.19 2.43 6.23
CA MET A 78 -5.03 1.59 6.55
C MET A 78 -3.97 1.73 5.45
N ALA A 79 -2.97 2.57 5.67
CA ALA A 79 -1.93 2.83 4.70
C ALA A 79 -0.87 1.72 4.65
N TYR A 80 -0.51 1.27 3.45
CA TYR A 80 0.66 0.44 3.23
C TYR A 80 1.92 1.32 3.28
N SER A 81 2.25 1.81 4.45
CA SER A 81 3.25 2.88 4.65
C SER A 81 4.67 2.43 4.33
N ALA A 82 5.06 1.24 4.78
CA ALA A 82 6.39 0.69 4.55
C ALA A 82 6.30 -0.57 3.68
N LYS A 83 6.14 -0.40 2.37
CA LYS A 83 6.07 -1.50 1.41
C LYS A 83 7.36 -1.59 0.60
N PHE A 84 8.18 -2.58 0.95
CA PHE A 84 9.47 -2.81 0.32
C PHE A 84 9.34 -3.57 -1.00
N ALA A 85 10.19 -3.24 -1.98
CA ALA A 85 10.36 -4.06 -3.17
C ALA A 85 10.94 -5.43 -2.75
N SER A 86 10.29 -6.53 -3.17
CA SER A 86 10.65 -7.86 -2.69
C SER A 86 10.36 -8.97 -3.70
N ALA A 87 11.24 -9.96 -3.73
CA ALA A 87 11.02 -11.23 -4.43
C ALA A 87 9.93 -12.10 -3.76
N TYR A 88 9.62 -11.84 -2.49
CA TYR A 88 8.56 -12.57 -1.75
C TYR A 88 7.15 -12.39 -2.32
N TYR A 89 6.93 -11.42 -3.20
CA TYR A 89 5.67 -11.27 -3.94
C TYR A 89 5.50 -12.25 -5.11
N GLY A 90 6.55 -13.01 -5.46
CA GLY A 90 6.57 -13.89 -6.64
C GLY A 90 5.34 -14.80 -6.74
N PRO A 91 5.03 -15.65 -5.74
CA PRO A 91 3.89 -16.57 -5.84
C PRO A 91 2.54 -15.86 -6.06
N PHE A 92 2.33 -14.68 -5.47
CA PHE A 92 1.13 -13.88 -5.69
C PHE A 92 1.12 -13.30 -7.12
N ARG A 93 2.24 -12.76 -7.59
CA ARG A 93 2.32 -12.20 -8.95
C ARG A 93 2.01 -13.24 -10.02
N ASP A 94 2.48 -14.47 -9.81
CA ASP A 94 2.19 -15.59 -10.72
C ASP A 94 0.71 -15.98 -10.68
N ALA A 95 0.15 -16.09 -9.47
CA ALA A 95 -1.26 -16.48 -9.29
C ALA A 95 -2.25 -15.42 -9.78
N ALA A 96 -1.94 -14.14 -9.57
CA ALA A 96 -2.80 -13.01 -9.93
C ALA A 96 -2.49 -12.43 -11.32
N HIS A 97 -1.51 -12.99 -12.03
CA HIS A 97 -1.01 -12.44 -13.31
C HIS A 97 -0.71 -10.93 -13.25
N SER A 98 -0.22 -10.47 -12.09
CA SER A 98 -0.04 -9.05 -11.76
C SER A 98 1.42 -8.57 -11.85
N ALA A 99 2.29 -9.33 -12.53
CA ALA A 99 3.63 -8.85 -12.84
C ALA A 99 3.57 -7.60 -13.75
N PRO A 100 4.42 -6.56 -13.51
CA PRO A 100 4.45 -5.41 -14.41
C PRO A 100 4.86 -5.82 -15.81
N GLY A 101 4.19 -5.28 -16.82
CA GLY A 101 4.42 -5.60 -18.24
C GLY A 101 5.75 -5.05 -18.78
N PHE A 102 6.39 -4.13 -18.06
CA PHE A 102 7.74 -3.62 -18.33
C PHE A 102 8.42 -3.17 -17.03
N GLY A 103 9.76 -3.14 -17.01
CA GLY A 103 10.53 -2.66 -15.86
C GLY A 103 10.26 -3.43 -14.56
N ASP A 104 10.26 -2.72 -13.46
CA ASP A 104 9.94 -3.23 -12.13
C ASP A 104 9.20 -2.16 -11.30
N ARG A 105 8.94 -2.44 -10.02
CA ARG A 105 8.25 -1.51 -9.10
C ARG A 105 9.18 -0.75 -8.17
N LYS A 106 10.51 -0.82 -8.36
CA LYS A 106 11.50 -0.19 -7.47
C LYS A 106 11.49 1.33 -7.52
N SER A 107 10.85 1.93 -8.54
CA SER A 107 10.73 3.39 -8.63
C SER A 107 9.71 3.97 -7.64
N TYR A 108 8.84 3.13 -7.04
CA TYR A 108 7.84 3.56 -6.07
C TYR A 108 7.64 2.60 -4.89
N GLN A 109 8.15 1.37 -4.94
CA GLN A 109 8.30 0.52 -3.75
C GLN A 109 9.68 0.77 -3.14
N MET A 110 9.75 0.75 -1.82
CA MET A 110 10.96 1.13 -1.08
C MET A 110 12.13 0.17 -1.33
N ASP A 111 13.34 0.70 -1.26
CA ASP A 111 14.56 -0.10 -1.28
C ASP A 111 14.59 -1.04 -0.07
N PHE A 112 14.88 -2.32 -0.33
CA PHE A 112 14.88 -3.37 0.69
C PHE A 112 15.89 -3.14 1.84
N ALA A 113 16.90 -2.30 1.64
CA ALA A 113 17.96 -2.01 2.60
C ALA A 113 17.77 -0.68 3.35
N ASN A 114 16.72 0.10 3.05
CA ASN A 114 16.53 1.43 3.61
C ASN A 114 15.42 1.48 4.68
N GLY A 115 15.74 1.03 5.89
CA GLY A 115 14.81 1.08 7.03
C GLY A 115 14.47 2.52 7.49
N GLN A 116 15.37 3.48 7.28
CA GLN A 116 15.10 4.89 7.66
C GLN A 116 14.04 5.54 6.76
N GLU A 117 13.98 5.17 5.49
CA GLU A 117 12.90 5.57 4.60
C GLU A 117 11.56 5.04 5.08
N ALA A 118 11.52 3.78 5.52
CA ALA A 118 10.30 3.16 6.04
C ALA A 118 9.67 3.96 7.20
N LEU A 119 10.48 4.39 8.15
CA LEU A 119 9.99 5.20 9.27
C LEU A 119 9.49 6.56 8.81
N ARG A 120 10.17 7.18 7.86
CA ARG A 120 9.77 8.46 7.28
C ARG A 120 8.41 8.35 6.58
N GLU A 121 8.23 7.32 5.76
CA GLU A 121 6.94 7.05 5.08
C GLU A 121 5.82 6.79 6.08
N ILE A 122 6.09 6.01 7.14
CA ILE A 122 5.12 5.79 8.22
C ILE A 122 4.69 7.13 8.86
N TYR A 123 5.64 8.01 9.17
CA TYR A 123 5.31 9.32 9.76
C TYR A 123 4.58 10.24 8.77
N SER A 124 4.94 10.20 7.49
CA SER A 124 4.27 10.95 6.44
C SER A 124 2.81 10.53 6.33
N ASP A 125 2.53 9.24 6.19
CA ASP A 125 1.17 8.70 6.11
C ASP A 125 0.32 9.03 7.35
N ILE A 126 0.93 9.03 8.55
CA ILE A 126 0.24 9.48 9.78
C ILE A 126 -0.15 10.96 9.70
N GLN A 127 0.75 11.81 9.24
CA GLN A 127 0.47 13.25 9.08
C GLN A 127 -0.58 13.51 7.99
N GLU A 128 -0.66 12.67 7.00
CA GLU A 128 -1.64 12.69 5.93
C GLU A 128 -3.02 12.16 6.35
N GLY A 129 -3.15 11.57 7.55
CA GLY A 129 -4.43 11.13 8.11
C GLY A 129 -4.68 9.62 8.06
N ALA A 130 -3.64 8.79 7.99
CA ALA A 130 -3.79 7.34 8.17
C ALA A 130 -4.24 7.00 9.60
N ASP A 131 -5.17 6.06 9.74
CA ASP A 131 -5.65 5.52 11.01
C ASP A 131 -4.89 4.25 11.44
N VAL A 132 -4.39 3.51 10.46
CA VAL A 132 -3.56 2.31 10.64
C VAL A 132 -2.39 2.39 9.67
N VAL A 133 -1.19 2.05 10.12
CA VAL A 133 0.00 1.97 9.26
C VAL A 133 0.51 0.55 9.17
N MET A 134 1.07 0.17 8.00
CA MET A 134 1.43 -1.21 7.72
C MET A 134 2.87 -1.34 7.21
N VAL A 135 3.54 -2.42 7.68
CA VAL A 135 4.83 -2.88 7.14
C VAL A 135 4.59 -4.13 6.26
N LYS A 136 5.15 -4.13 5.04
CA LYS A 136 5.04 -5.22 4.06
C LYS A 136 6.33 -5.38 3.25
N PRO A 137 6.93 -6.59 3.14
CA PRO A 137 6.62 -7.85 3.82
C PRO A 137 6.80 -7.81 5.34
N GLY A 138 6.42 -8.89 6.04
CA GLY A 138 6.46 -8.95 7.50
C GLY A 138 7.76 -9.52 8.07
N LEU A 139 8.04 -10.80 7.82
CA LEU A 139 9.10 -11.57 8.51
C LEU A 139 10.51 -11.02 8.26
N ALA A 140 10.76 -10.46 7.08
CA ALA A 140 12.05 -9.90 6.73
C ALA A 140 12.31 -8.50 7.34
N TYR A 141 11.29 -7.88 7.95
CA TYR A 141 11.32 -6.49 8.43
C TYR A 141 10.78 -6.36 9.87
N LEU A 142 11.02 -7.37 10.71
CA LEU A 142 10.63 -7.34 12.12
C LEU A 142 11.36 -6.26 12.93
N ASP A 143 12.56 -5.87 12.52
CA ASP A 143 13.31 -4.73 13.03
C ASP A 143 12.59 -3.41 12.77
N VAL A 144 12.18 -3.14 11.54
CA VAL A 144 11.38 -1.96 11.17
C VAL A 144 10.05 -1.95 11.90
N LEU A 145 9.37 -3.11 11.95
CA LEU A 145 8.11 -3.26 12.68
C LEU A 145 8.29 -2.95 14.17
N LYS A 146 9.38 -3.43 14.78
CA LYS A 146 9.69 -3.16 16.18
C LYS A 146 9.96 -1.69 16.44
N GLU A 147 10.74 -1.04 15.58
CA GLU A 147 11.05 0.38 15.70
C GLU A 147 9.79 1.24 15.54
N ALA A 148 8.96 0.95 14.54
CA ALA A 148 7.66 1.59 14.37
C ALA A 148 6.78 1.42 15.61
N ALA A 149 6.67 0.20 16.17
CA ALA A 149 5.88 -0.08 17.36
C ALA A 149 6.34 0.67 18.62
N MET A 150 7.59 1.11 18.66
CA MET A 150 8.13 1.90 19.79
C MET A 150 7.90 3.41 19.64
N THR A 151 7.65 3.87 18.43
CA THR A 151 7.61 5.31 18.09
C THR A 151 6.26 5.80 17.60
N VAL A 152 5.39 4.89 17.15
CA VAL A 152 4.06 5.19 16.61
C VAL A 152 2.97 4.83 17.61
N SER A 153 1.99 5.70 17.79
CA SER A 153 0.85 5.49 18.69
C SER A 153 -0.39 4.88 17.99
N LEU A 154 -0.39 4.84 16.66
CA LEU A 154 -1.47 4.25 15.88
C LEU A 154 -1.39 2.71 15.87
N PRO A 155 -2.51 2.01 15.60
CA PRO A 155 -2.49 0.59 15.31
C PRO A 155 -1.51 0.27 14.18
N LEU A 156 -0.71 -0.77 14.37
CA LEU A 156 0.32 -1.21 13.45
C LEU A 156 -0.05 -2.56 12.85
N ALA A 157 -0.18 -2.60 11.53
CA ALA A 157 -0.43 -3.81 10.78
C ALA A 157 0.86 -4.39 10.18
N VAL A 158 0.86 -5.69 9.93
CA VAL A 158 1.93 -6.38 9.22
C VAL A 158 1.34 -7.32 8.17
N TYR A 159 1.92 -7.34 6.99
CA TYR A 159 1.47 -8.22 5.91
C TYR A 159 2.49 -9.33 5.66
N ASN A 160 2.13 -10.56 6.04
CA ASN A 160 2.87 -11.75 5.62
C ASN A 160 2.47 -12.13 4.19
N VAL A 161 3.37 -11.93 3.25
CA VAL A 161 3.11 -12.12 1.81
C VAL A 161 3.23 -13.57 1.37
N SER A 162 2.82 -13.86 0.14
CA SER A 162 2.74 -15.21 -0.41
C SER A 162 4.03 -16.01 -0.33
N GLY A 163 5.19 -15.37 -0.56
CA GLY A 163 6.49 -16.03 -0.41
C GLY A 163 6.81 -16.40 1.04
N GLU A 164 6.49 -15.54 1.99
CA GLU A 164 6.65 -15.82 3.43
C GLU A 164 5.75 -16.98 3.86
N TYR A 165 4.47 -16.97 3.44
CA TYR A 165 3.55 -18.08 3.66
C TYR A 165 4.11 -19.39 3.09
N SER A 166 4.59 -19.36 1.85
CA SER A 166 5.13 -20.54 1.17
C SER A 166 6.36 -21.12 1.90
N MET A 167 7.26 -20.26 2.40
CA MET A 167 8.41 -20.70 3.21
C MET A 167 7.98 -21.39 4.49
N VAL A 168 7.04 -20.80 5.24
CA VAL A 168 6.52 -21.40 6.48
C VAL A 168 5.86 -22.75 6.19
N LYS A 169 5.05 -22.85 5.14
CA LYS A 169 4.38 -24.09 4.75
C LYS A 169 5.37 -25.16 4.28
N ALA A 170 6.46 -24.76 3.61
CA ALA A 170 7.50 -25.69 3.18
C ALA A 170 8.35 -26.23 4.34
N ALA A 171 8.46 -25.47 5.42
CA ALA A 171 9.22 -25.86 6.62
C ALA A 171 8.37 -26.67 7.63
N ALA A 172 7.04 -26.67 7.50
CA ALA A 172 6.11 -27.37 8.39
C ALA A 172 5.75 -28.76 7.87
#